data_e7e7d1f9e8ec4f7fe1841987ac3a03f5
#
_entry.id   e7e7d1f9e8ec4f7fe1841987ac3a03f5
#
_cell.length_a   1.000
_cell.length_b   1.000
_cell.length_c   1.000
_cell.angle_alpha   90.00
_cell.angle_beta   90.00
_cell.angle_gamma   90.00
#
_symmetry.space_group_name_H-M   'P 1'
#
loop_
_entity.id
_entity.type
_entity.pdbx_description
1 polymer ?
#
loop_
_entity_poly.entity_id
_entity_poly.type
_entity_poly.pdbx_seq_one_letter_code
_entity_poly.pdbx_strand_id
1 'polypeptide(L)'
;MPRFAVYMNRNLRTTHFFPLLVDVQSELLQDLETRVVIPLAKAASFSSFPLRYVMPTVELDGKAYVLMTPQLTGLSRVSLGPMRGTLAAHAREIFTATDVLLRGFSGG
;
A
#
# COMPACT_ATOMS: atom_id res chain seq x y z
N MET A 1 -3.50 -1.09 15.24
CA MET A 1 -3.95 -0.93 13.84
C MET A 1 -3.74 -2.23 13.11
N PRO A 2 -4.78 -2.80 12.48
CA PRO A 2 -4.64 -4.08 11.80
C PRO A 2 -3.71 -3.97 10.60
N ARG A 3 -2.89 -4.99 10.37
CA ARG A 3 -2.04 -5.05 9.20
C ARG A 3 -2.93 -5.13 7.96
N PHE A 4 -2.51 -4.44 6.89
CA PHE A 4 -3.22 -4.33 5.60
C PHE A 4 -4.52 -3.54 5.67
N ALA A 5 -4.78 -2.84 6.78
CA ALA A 5 -5.89 -1.88 6.81
C ALA A 5 -5.57 -0.72 5.87
N VAL A 6 -6.61 -0.22 5.21
CA VAL A 6 -6.50 0.86 4.24
C VAL A 6 -7.10 2.13 4.82
N TYR A 7 -6.39 3.22 4.69
CA TYR A 7 -6.76 4.53 5.22
C TYR A 7 -6.79 5.58 4.14
N MET A 8 -7.61 6.60 4.31
CA MET A 8 -7.56 7.75 3.42
C MET A 8 -6.24 8.50 3.60
N ASN A 9 -5.70 8.96 2.49
CA ASN A 9 -4.50 9.78 2.50
C ASN A 9 -4.88 11.23 2.79
N ARG A 10 -4.41 11.78 3.92
CA ARG A 10 -4.69 13.17 4.32
C ARG A 10 -3.76 14.20 3.71
N ASN A 11 -2.71 13.76 3.03
CA ASN A 11 -1.76 14.68 2.42
C ASN A 11 -2.38 15.29 1.17
N LEU A 12 -2.76 16.56 1.25
CA LEU A 12 -3.45 17.25 0.17
C LEU A 12 -2.60 17.38 -1.10
N ARG A 13 -1.28 17.26 -0.98
CA ARG A 13 -0.39 17.33 -2.14
C ARG A 13 -0.38 16.04 -2.93
N THR A 14 -0.67 14.91 -2.30
CA THR A 14 -0.56 13.60 -2.93
C THR A 14 -1.87 12.83 -3.04
N THR A 15 -2.91 13.25 -2.29
CA THR A 15 -4.18 12.51 -2.27
C THR A 15 -4.84 12.42 -3.64
N HIS A 16 -4.53 13.35 -4.53
CA HIS A 16 -5.02 13.33 -5.90
C HIS A 16 -4.49 12.12 -6.68
N PHE A 17 -3.22 11.80 -6.48
CA PHE A 17 -2.57 10.65 -7.14
C PHE A 17 -2.72 9.37 -6.33
N PHE A 18 -2.65 9.50 -5.01
CA PHE A 18 -2.67 8.39 -4.08
C PHE A 18 -3.78 8.61 -3.06
N PRO A 19 -5.04 8.28 -3.43
CA PRO A 19 -6.17 8.55 -2.53
C PRO A 19 -6.16 7.72 -1.26
N LEU A 20 -5.50 6.58 -1.27
CA LEU A 20 -5.51 5.63 -0.16
C LEU A 20 -4.09 5.19 0.18
N LEU A 21 -3.92 4.73 1.43
CA LEU A 21 -2.66 4.19 1.93
C LEU A 21 -2.97 2.87 2.61
N VAL A 22 -2.17 1.83 2.34
CA VAL A 22 -2.32 0.55 3.03
C VAL A 22 -1.20 0.38 4.05
N ASP A 23 -1.56 0.02 5.28
CA ASP A 23 -0.62 -0.22 6.37
C ASP A 23 -0.03 -1.62 6.21
N VAL A 24 1.27 -1.69 5.97
CA VAL A 24 1.97 -2.97 5.76
C VAL A 24 2.94 -3.29 6.89
N GLN A 25 2.93 -2.48 7.96
CA GLN A 25 3.85 -2.66 9.07
C GLN A 25 3.60 -3.98 9.79
N SER A 26 4.69 -4.63 10.20
CA SER A 26 4.62 -5.88 10.96
C SER A 26 3.75 -5.72 12.21
N GLU A 27 2.96 -6.75 12.52
CA GLU A 27 2.15 -6.76 13.73
C GLU A 27 3.01 -6.71 15.00
N LEU A 28 4.27 -7.12 14.91
CA LEU A 28 5.20 -7.01 16.03
C LEU A 28 5.49 -5.56 16.41
N LEU A 29 5.21 -4.61 15.51
CA LEU A 29 5.49 -3.20 15.69
C LEU A 29 4.21 -2.37 15.75
N GLN A 30 3.11 -2.97 16.20
CA GLN A 30 1.79 -2.34 16.24
C GLN A 30 1.75 -1.07 17.07
N ASP A 31 2.54 -1.02 18.13
CA ASP A 31 2.49 0.08 19.09
C ASP A 31 3.35 1.29 18.69
N LEU A 32 4.09 1.20 17.60
CA LEU A 32 4.88 2.33 17.16
C LEU A 32 4.00 3.45 16.62
N GLU A 33 4.41 4.68 16.89
CA GLU A 33 3.74 5.87 16.36
C GLU A 33 3.89 5.96 14.84
N THR A 34 5.02 5.51 14.32
CA THR A 34 5.28 5.48 12.88
C THR A 34 4.65 4.24 12.26
N ARG A 35 3.94 4.45 11.15
CA ARG A 35 3.34 3.37 10.35
C ARG A 35 4.03 3.30 8.99
N VAL A 36 4.41 2.09 8.59
CA VAL A 36 4.94 1.87 7.24
C VAL A 36 3.76 1.60 6.33
N VAL A 37 3.60 2.43 5.31
CA VAL A 37 2.47 2.35 4.40
C VAL A 37 2.93 2.31 2.94
N ILE A 38 2.06 1.79 2.09
CA ILE A 38 2.23 1.84 0.63
C ILE A 38 1.03 2.57 0.05
N PRO A 39 1.26 3.61 -0.77
CA PRO A 39 0.16 4.31 -1.42
C PRO A 39 -0.55 3.44 -2.47
N LEU A 40 -1.84 3.67 -2.64
CA LEU A 40 -2.64 3.06 -3.68
C LEU A 40 -3.04 4.14 -4.69
N ALA A 41 -2.81 3.88 -5.97
CA ALA A 41 -3.26 4.74 -7.05
C ALA A 41 -4.42 4.05 -7.77
N LYS A 42 -5.35 4.83 -8.33
CA LYS A 42 -6.44 4.25 -9.11
C LYS A 42 -5.88 3.54 -10.33
N ALA A 43 -6.29 2.30 -10.56
CA ALA A 43 -5.81 1.54 -11.72
C ALA A 43 -6.13 2.25 -13.03
N ALA A 44 -7.25 2.97 -13.09
CA ALA A 44 -7.66 3.72 -14.27
C ALA A 44 -6.67 4.83 -14.66
N SER A 45 -5.76 5.22 -13.75
CA SER A 45 -4.74 6.22 -14.03
C SER A 45 -3.57 5.68 -14.85
N PHE A 46 -3.54 4.36 -15.10
CA PHE A 46 -2.44 3.70 -15.80
C PHE A 46 -2.92 3.14 -17.13
N SER A 47 -2.14 3.37 -18.18
CA SER A 47 -2.40 2.79 -19.49
C SER A 47 -1.83 1.37 -19.63
N SER A 48 -0.89 1.01 -18.74
CA SER A 48 -0.28 -0.32 -18.71
C SER A 48 0.23 -0.61 -17.31
N PHE A 49 0.52 -1.90 -17.04
CA PHE A 49 0.99 -2.35 -15.74
C PHE A 49 2.33 -3.06 -15.90
N PRO A 50 3.43 -2.31 -16.13
CA PRO A 50 4.69 -2.92 -16.53
C PRO A 50 5.39 -3.74 -15.45
N LEU A 51 5.13 -3.48 -14.18
CA LEU A 51 5.87 -4.11 -13.09
C LEU A 51 4.93 -4.79 -12.11
N ARG A 52 4.12 -5.75 -12.62
CA ARG A 52 3.07 -6.39 -11.83
C ARG A 52 3.56 -7.10 -10.56
N TYR A 53 4.82 -7.55 -10.53
CA TYR A 53 5.32 -8.23 -9.33
C TYR A 53 5.62 -7.27 -8.20
N VAL A 54 6.04 -6.04 -8.52
CA VAL A 54 6.32 -5.02 -7.51
C VAL A 54 5.17 -4.04 -7.36
N MET A 55 4.34 -3.89 -8.40
CA MET A 55 3.20 -2.98 -8.40
C MET A 55 1.93 -3.73 -8.84
N PRO A 56 1.46 -4.69 -8.02
CA PRO A 56 0.29 -5.47 -8.38
C PRO A 56 -0.98 -4.63 -8.33
N THR A 57 -1.99 -5.06 -9.08
CA THR A 57 -3.33 -4.52 -8.97
C THR A 57 -4.05 -5.24 -7.85
N VAL A 58 -4.71 -4.49 -7.00
CA VAL A 58 -5.52 -5.00 -5.90
C VAL A 58 -6.92 -4.41 -6.00
N GLU A 59 -7.88 -5.04 -5.33
CA GLU A 59 -9.26 -4.59 -5.38
C GLU A 59 -9.75 -4.26 -3.98
N LEU A 60 -10.42 -3.11 -3.87
CA LEU A 60 -11.05 -2.68 -2.62
C LEU A 60 -12.42 -2.10 -2.98
N ASP A 61 -13.48 -2.65 -2.38
CA ASP A 61 -14.86 -2.21 -2.59
C ASP A 61 -15.24 -2.14 -4.07
N GLY A 62 -14.83 -3.16 -4.83
CA GLY A 62 -15.16 -3.25 -6.25
C GLY A 62 -14.36 -2.34 -7.16
N LYS A 63 -13.38 -1.63 -6.63
CA LYS A 63 -12.52 -0.74 -7.41
C LYS A 63 -11.10 -1.28 -7.44
N ALA A 64 -10.45 -1.13 -8.59
CA ALA A 64 -9.09 -1.59 -8.79
C ALA A 64 -8.09 -0.46 -8.49
N TYR A 65 -7.04 -0.82 -7.75
CA TYR A 65 -5.95 0.09 -7.43
C TYR A 65 -4.62 -0.58 -7.74
N VAL A 66 -3.62 0.23 -8.02
CA VAL A 66 -2.25 -0.23 -8.17
C VAL A 66 -1.53 0.00 -6.86
N LEU A 67 -0.88 -1.03 -6.35
CA LEU A 67 -0.05 -0.94 -5.14
C LEU A 67 1.26 -0.26 -5.52
N MET A 68 1.46 0.96 -5.05
CA MET A 68 2.63 1.77 -5.41
C MET A 68 3.81 1.45 -4.50
N THR A 69 4.25 0.22 -4.52
CA THR A 69 5.28 -0.30 -3.61
C THR A 69 6.57 0.53 -3.60
N PRO A 70 7.09 1.02 -4.77
CA PRO A 70 8.29 1.86 -4.73
C PRO A 70 8.12 3.15 -3.94
N GLN A 71 6.89 3.56 -3.62
CA GLN A 71 6.59 4.74 -2.82
C GLN A 71 6.38 4.41 -1.35
N LEU A 72 6.71 3.20 -0.91
CA LEU A 72 6.63 2.79 0.49
C LEU A 72 7.31 3.84 1.36
N THR A 73 6.64 4.21 2.45
CA THR A 73 7.14 5.27 3.31
C THR A 73 6.66 5.10 4.74
N GLY A 74 7.37 5.71 5.68
CA GLY A 74 6.94 5.79 7.06
C GLY A 74 6.21 7.10 7.31
N LEU A 75 5.06 7.01 7.96
CA LEU A 75 4.24 8.17 8.32
C LEU A 75 3.87 8.09 9.79
N SER A 76 3.67 9.27 10.38
CA SER A 76 3.06 9.32 11.71
C SER A 76 1.63 8.82 11.62
N ARG A 77 1.20 8.07 12.64
CA ARG A 77 -0.16 7.56 12.76
C ARG A 77 -1.21 8.64 12.53
N VAL A 78 -0.96 9.86 13.02
CA VAL A 78 -1.91 10.97 12.90
C VAL A 78 -2.07 11.47 11.46
N SER A 79 -1.17 11.08 10.57
CA SER A 79 -1.26 11.45 9.16
C SER A 79 -2.24 10.59 8.38
N LEU A 80 -2.73 9.51 8.99
CA LEU A 80 -3.70 8.62 8.35
C LEU A 80 -5.11 9.13 8.56
N GLY A 81 -5.89 9.10 7.49
CA GLY A 81 -7.31 9.46 7.55
C GLY A 81 -8.16 8.30 8.03
N PRO A 82 -9.47 8.38 7.84
CA PRO A 82 -10.38 7.31 8.25
C PRO A 82 -10.06 5.99 7.55
N MET A 83 -10.29 4.89 8.25
CA MET A 83 -10.14 3.55 7.69
C MET A 83 -11.23 3.32 6.65
N ARG A 84 -10.84 2.77 5.50
CA ARG A 84 -11.73 2.53 4.37
C ARG A 84 -11.93 1.05 4.07
N GLY A 85 -11.18 0.17 4.67
CA GLY A 85 -11.29 -1.25 4.44
C GLY A 85 -9.99 -1.97 4.73
N THR A 86 -9.85 -3.15 4.16
CA THR A 86 -8.65 -3.97 4.36
C THR A 86 -8.26 -4.67 3.07
N LEU A 87 -6.95 -4.86 2.90
CA LEU A 87 -6.39 -5.64 1.80
C LEU A 87 -5.82 -6.97 2.31
N ALA A 88 -6.34 -7.50 3.42
CA ALA A 88 -5.87 -8.77 3.97
C ALA A 88 -5.97 -9.91 2.96
N ALA A 89 -6.97 -9.87 2.07
CA ALA A 89 -7.12 -10.88 1.02
C ALA A 89 -5.99 -10.84 -0.02
N HIS A 90 -5.26 -9.73 -0.08
CA HIS A 90 -4.14 -9.54 -1.01
C HIS A 90 -2.79 -9.63 -0.30
N ALA A 91 -2.76 -10.21 0.91
CA ALA A 91 -1.52 -10.25 1.70
C ALA A 91 -0.35 -10.87 0.93
N ARG A 92 -0.61 -11.95 0.19
CA ARG A 92 0.45 -12.63 -0.57
C ARG A 92 1.05 -11.72 -1.63
N GLU A 93 0.23 -11.01 -2.37
CA GLU A 93 0.71 -10.08 -3.40
C GLU A 93 1.51 -8.95 -2.77
N ILE A 94 1.07 -8.45 -1.62
CA ILE A 94 1.78 -7.38 -0.91
C ILE A 94 3.13 -7.86 -0.41
N PHE A 95 3.20 -9.06 0.19
CA PHE A 95 4.48 -9.63 0.62
C PHE A 95 5.42 -9.84 -0.55
N THR A 96 4.91 -10.37 -1.67
CA THR A 96 5.73 -10.56 -2.87
C THR A 96 6.25 -9.24 -3.37
N ALA A 97 5.40 -8.21 -3.45
CA ALA A 97 5.79 -6.91 -3.94
C ALA A 97 6.87 -6.27 -3.08
N THR A 98 6.71 -6.32 -1.75
CA THR A 98 7.72 -5.76 -0.84
C THR A 98 9.02 -6.54 -0.90
N ASP A 99 8.93 -7.85 -1.08
CA ASP A 99 10.10 -8.71 -1.21
C ASP A 99 10.89 -8.38 -2.48
N VAL A 100 10.19 -8.23 -3.60
CA VAL A 100 10.83 -7.84 -4.86
C VAL A 100 11.47 -6.47 -4.73
N LEU A 101 10.79 -5.52 -4.09
CA LEU A 101 11.33 -4.18 -3.88
C LEU A 101 12.64 -4.20 -3.10
N LEU A 102 12.71 -5.01 -2.05
CA LEU A 102 13.82 -4.98 -1.11
C LEU A 102 14.96 -5.94 -1.49
N ARG A 103 14.65 -7.06 -2.12
CA ARG A 103 15.63 -8.11 -2.40
C ARG A 103 15.77 -8.45 -3.88
N GLY A 104 14.88 -7.96 -4.71
CA GLY A 104 14.79 -8.38 -6.09
C GLY A 104 14.14 -9.76 -6.19
N PHE A 105 14.32 -10.43 -7.33
CA PHE A 105 13.81 -11.78 -7.50
C PHE A 105 14.58 -12.75 -6.61
N SER A 106 13.90 -13.83 -6.18
CA SER A 106 14.48 -14.83 -5.33
C SER A 106 15.77 -15.38 -5.93
N GLY A 107 16.79 -15.53 -5.10
CA GLY A 107 18.11 -15.93 -5.56
C GLY A 107 18.97 -14.76 -5.97
N GLY A 108 18.38 -13.59 -6.06
CA GLY A 108 19.13 -12.38 -6.35
C GLY A 108 19.64 -11.74 -5.10
#